data_5d0b7ee5b1eb8cbe33402c72e8d436ed
#
_entry.id   5d0b7ee5b1eb8cbe33402c72e8d436ed
#
_cell.length_a   1.000
_cell.length_b   1.000
_cell.length_c   1.000
_cell.angle_alpha   90.00
_cell.angle_beta   90.00
_cell.angle_gamma   90.00
#
_symmetry.space_group_name_H-M   'P 1'
#
loop_
_entity.id
_entity.type
_entity.pdbx_description
1 polymer ?
#
loop_
_entity_poly.entity_id
_entity_poly.type
_entity_poly.pdbx_seq_one_letter_code
_entity_poly.pdbx_strand_id
1 'polypeptide(L)'
;MVSVFQRIQYALSGTTAGRRFQEQMDVATVAMLTHFKNLQDAAPNVTAEEKGALFEEAVTHMETKPFEEHKKLAQSALTSQIERAFDVLARGKANVKYKPSVFSINEDLPSAIPSKTKETIDDIVRRELGYSLQVRDSTIPGAGRGLFVEGRATAGTAIALYPGTVYLSEHYRKKYMHVVSNNPFARARFDGAIIDATNEAVPHTNPLALAQMVNHPPQDTLPNVIPMAFDFPPEDPFQSEPYHSLIPNHFVHPPSMLAMFGKRALVHSLVLVALTDIEDEEVFLNYR
;
A
#
# COMPACT_ATOMS: atom_id res chain seq x y z
N MET A 1 -0.28 -29.25 -5.79
CA MET A 1 -0.67 -29.90 -4.51
C MET A 1 -0.77 -28.80 -3.45
N VAL A 2 -1.97 -28.46 -2.98
CA VAL A 2 -2.18 -27.41 -1.95
C VAL A 2 -1.54 -27.94 -0.65
N SER A 3 -0.62 -27.17 -0.04
CA SER A 3 0.05 -27.58 1.19
C SER A 3 -0.94 -27.73 2.34
N VAL A 4 -0.63 -28.59 3.33
CA VAL A 4 -1.44 -28.77 4.54
C VAL A 4 -1.66 -27.41 5.24
N PHE A 5 -0.65 -26.55 5.23
CA PHE A 5 -0.71 -25.21 5.79
C PHE A 5 -1.74 -24.32 5.08
N GLN A 6 -1.80 -24.36 3.76
CA GLN A 6 -2.81 -23.62 2.98
C GLN A 6 -4.23 -24.11 3.25
N ARG A 7 -4.41 -25.43 3.45
CA ARG A 7 -5.74 -26.01 3.82
C ARG A 7 -6.18 -25.57 5.21
N ILE A 8 -5.26 -25.56 6.18
CA ILE A 8 -5.54 -25.06 7.54
C ILE A 8 -5.86 -23.55 7.50
N GLN A 9 -5.10 -22.78 6.77
CA GLN A 9 -5.32 -21.33 6.60
C GLN A 9 -6.67 -21.06 5.96
N TYR A 10 -7.05 -21.81 4.92
CA TYR A 10 -8.37 -21.70 4.28
C TYR A 10 -9.51 -22.07 5.24
N ALA A 11 -9.38 -23.17 5.98
CA ALA A 11 -10.38 -23.61 6.96
C ALA A 11 -10.58 -22.60 8.11
N LEU A 12 -9.51 -21.89 8.50
CA LEU A 12 -9.56 -20.90 9.58
C LEU A 12 -9.95 -19.49 9.10
N SER A 13 -9.80 -19.16 7.82
CA SER A 13 -9.97 -17.80 7.29
C SER A 13 -11.37 -17.20 7.55
N GLY A 14 -12.41 -18.04 7.60
CA GLY A 14 -13.79 -17.62 7.92
C GLY A 14 -14.07 -17.41 9.41
N THR A 15 -13.16 -17.82 10.31
CA THR A 15 -13.34 -17.74 11.77
C THR A 15 -12.70 -16.49 12.37
N THR A 16 -13.22 -16.01 13.51
CA THR A 16 -12.62 -14.90 14.25
C THR A 16 -11.19 -15.23 14.71
N ALA A 17 -10.94 -16.47 15.12
CA ALA A 17 -9.62 -16.93 15.52
C ALA A 17 -8.65 -16.96 14.34
N GLY A 18 -9.09 -17.43 13.17
CA GLY A 18 -8.30 -17.47 11.96
C GLY A 18 -7.94 -16.07 11.46
N ARG A 19 -8.88 -15.11 11.53
CA ARG A 19 -8.61 -13.72 11.17
C ARG A 19 -7.58 -13.08 12.10
N ARG A 20 -7.67 -13.31 13.41
CA ARG A 20 -6.67 -12.82 14.37
C ARG A 20 -5.30 -13.42 14.12
N PHE A 21 -5.23 -14.72 13.88
CA PHE A 21 -3.98 -15.40 13.54
C PHE A 21 -3.37 -14.81 12.27
N GLN A 22 -4.18 -14.58 11.23
CA GLN A 22 -3.73 -13.97 9.99
C GLN A 22 -3.22 -12.54 10.22
N GLU A 23 -3.94 -11.72 11.01
CA GLU A 23 -3.48 -10.39 11.39
C GLU A 23 -2.11 -10.43 12.06
N GLN A 24 -1.94 -11.35 13.02
CA GLN A 24 -0.65 -11.51 13.71
C GLN A 24 0.48 -11.88 12.76
N MET A 25 0.24 -12.79 11.84
CA MET A 25 1.22 -13.19 10.84
C MET A 25 1.57 -12.05 9.87
N ASP A 26 0.55 -11.35 9.37
CA ASP A 26 0.74 -10.24 8.43
C ASP A 26 1.52 -9.09 9.10
N VAL A 27 1.15 -8.71 10.32
CA VAL A 27 1.83 -7.67 11.09
C VAL A 27 3.28 -8.05 11.42
N ALA A 28 3.53 -9.30 11.86
CA ALA A 28 4.88 -9.78 12.14
C ALA A 28 5.74 -9.78 10.89
N THR A 29 5.18 -10.23 9.75
CA THR A 29 5.86 -10.22 8.45
C THR A 29 6.25 -8.80 8.05
N VAL A 30 5.32 -7.85 8.13
CA VAL A 30 5.62 -6.45 7.78
C VAL A 30 6.63 -5.83 8.74
N ALA A 31 6.53 -6.08 10.06
CA ALA A 31 7.51 -5.59 11.02
C ALA A 31 8.92 -6.12 10.72
N MET A 32 9.04 -7.40 10.41
CA MET A 32 10.29 -8.05 10.05
C MET A 32 10.86 -7.48 8.73
N LEU A 33 10.04 -7.39 7.68
CA LEU A 33 10.48 -6.90 6.36
C LEU A 33 10.87 -5.44 6.39
N THR A 34 10.14 -4.59 7.14
CA THR A 34 10.50 -3.17 7.27
C THR A 34 11.78 -2.98 8.10
N HIS A 35 12.02 -3.84 9.10
CA HIS A 35 13.28 -3.84 9.83
C HIS A 35 14.43 -4.29 8.94
N PHE A 36 14.26 -5.39 8.20
CA PHE A 36 15.24 -5.88 7.23
C PHE A 36 15.58 -4.82 6.18
N LYS A 37 14.57 -4.12 5.65
CA LYS A 37 14.79 -2.99 4.74
C LYS A 37 15.66 -1.90 5.36
N ASN A 38 15.40 -1.52 6.61
CA ASN A 38 16.22 -0.52 7.30
C ASN A 38 17.68 -0.96 7.45
N LEU A 39 17.93 -2.24 7.74
CA LEU A 39 19.29 -2.79 7.77
C LEU A 39 19.97 -2.72 6.40
N GLN A 40 19.25 -3.07 5.32
CA GLN A 40 19.75 -2.97 3.96
C GLN A 40 20.04 -1.51 3.55
N ASP A 41 19.16 -0.58 3.88
CA ASP A 41 19.33 0.84 3.56
C ASP A 41 20.54 1.44 4.31
N ALA A 42 20.85 0.93 5.50
CA ALA A 42 22.05 1.32 6.27
C ALA A 42 23.35 0.72 5.69
N ALA A 43 23.25 -0.37 4.94
CA ALA A 43 24.38 -1.08 4.34
C ALA A 43 24.12 -1.36 2.85
N PRO A 44 24.18 -0.36 1.96
CA PRO A 44 23.69 -0.49 0.58
C PRO A 44 24.56 -1.37 -0.34
N ASN A 45 25.79 -1.70 0.06
CA ASN A 45 26.75 -2.43 -0.77
C ASN A 45 27.03 -3.85 -0.26
N VAL A 46 26.05 -4.48 0.38
CA VAL A 46 26.20 -5.85 0.90
C VAL A 46 26.12 -6.90 -0.22
N THR A 47 26.92 -7.95 -0.08
CA THR A 47 26.87 -9.16 -0.90
C THR A 47 25.57 -9.94 -0.67
N ALA A 48 25.27 -10.93 -1.52
CA ALA A 48 24.11 -11.79 -1.33
C ALA A 48 24.19 -12.59 0.01
N GLU A 49 25.38 -13.00 0.42
CA GLU A 49 25.59 -13.72 1.69
C GLU A 49 25.35 -12.79 2.90
N GLU A 50 25.89 -11.57 2.87
CA GLU A 50 25.64 -10.56 3.89
C GLU A 50 24.16 -10.15 3.96
N LYS A 51 23.47 -10.07 2.80
CA LYS A 51 22.02 -9.86 2.75
C LYS A 51 21.27 -10.96 3.48
N GLY A 52 21.69 -12.23 3.32
CA GLY A 52 21.15 -13.36 4.07
C GLY A 52 21.35 -13.19 5.59
N ALA A 53 22.54 -12.77 6.02
CA ALA A 53 22.81 -12.52 7.43
C ALA A 53 21.96 -11.39 8.01
N LEU A 54 21.74 -10.29 7.27
CA LEU A 54 20.85 -9.21 7.69
C LEU A 54 19.38 -9.67 7.81
N PHE A 55 18.97 -10.60 6.95
CA PHE A 55 17.63 -11.19 7.04
C PHE A 55 17.47 -12.03 8.30
N GLU A 56 18.44 -12.90 8.61
CA GLU A 56 18.46 -13.70 9.85
C GLU A 56 18.49 -12.81 11.10
N GLU A 57 19.24 -11.70 11.06
CA GLU A 57 19.23 -10.68 12.12
C GLU A 57 17.82 -10.11 12.32
N ALA A 58 17.15 -9.72 11.22
CA ALA A 58 15.79 -9.18 11.28
C ALA A 58 14.78 -10.20 11.84
N VAL A 59 14.89 -11.47 11.45
CA VAL A 59 14.06 -12.57 11.99
C VAL A 59 14.30 -12.70 13.50
N THR A 60 15.54 -12.85 13.92
CA THR A 60 15.91 -13.02 15.34
C THR A 60 15.45 -11.84 16.19
N HIS A 61 15.57 -10.61 15.65
CA HIS A 61 15.11 -9.41 16.34
C HIS A 61 13.59 -9.42 16.59
N MET A 62 12.82 -10.05 15.70
CA MET A 62 11.35 -10.09 15.80
C MET A 62 10.83 -11.28 16.62
N GLU A 63 11.51 -12.44 16.62
CA GLU A 63 11.03 -13.68 17.26
C GLU A 63 10.61 -13.51 18.71
N THR A 64 11.31 -12.67 19.47
CA THR A 64 11.05 -12.47 20.92
C THR A 64 10.04 -11.40 21.23
N LYS A 65 9.53 -10.67 20.23
CA LYS A 65 8.66 -9.51 20.45
C LYS A 65 7.18 -9.91 20.46
N PRO A 66 6.39 -9.31 21.36
CA PRO A 66 4.96 -9.53 21.38
C PRO A 66 4.27 -8.82 20.19
N PHE A 67 3.06 -9.28 19.85
CA PHE A 67 2.27 -8.76 18.73
C PHE A 67 2.10 -7.22 18.75
N GLU A 68 1.83 -6.63 19.90
CA GLU A 68 1.65 -5.18 20.02
C GLU A 68 2.94 -4.41 19.70
N GLU A 69 4.08 -4.99 19.96
CA GLU A 69 5.37 -4.39 19.59
C GLU A 69 5.61 -4.50 18.09
N HIS A 70 5.33 -5.66 17.46
CA HIS A 70 5.35 -5.80 16.01
C HIS A 70 4.47 -4.76 15.34
N LYS A 71 3.24 -4.56 15.83
CA LYS A 71 2.31 -3.58 15.31
C LYS A 71 2.86 -2.16 15.40
N LYS A 72 3.44 -1.80 16.54
CA LYS A 72 4.07 -0.48 16.74
C LYS A 72 5.26 -0.27 15.81
N LEU A 73 6.12 -1.28 15.66
CA LEU A 73 7.30 -1.21 14.79
C LEU A 73 6.89 -1.08 13.32
N ALA A 74 5.95 -1.91 12.85
CA ALA A 74 5.42 -1.83 11.50
C ALA A 74 4.79 -0.45 11.22
N GLN A 75 3.91 0.04 12.10
CA GLN A 75 3.28 1.35 11.97
C GLN A 75 4.32 2.47 11.92
N SER A 76 5.32 2.47 12.80
CA SER A 76 6.38 3.49 12.84
C SER A 76 7.22 3.47 11.55
N ALA A 77 7.63 2.28 11.09
CA ALA A 77 8.42 2.14 9.88
C ALA A 77 7.64 2.60 8.63
N LEU A 78 6.37 2.22 8.53
CA LEU A 78 5.51 2.66 7.43
C LEU A 78 5.25 4.17 7.48
N THR A 79 5.06 4.75 8.68
CA THR A 79 4.94 6.21 8.84
C THR A 79 6.14 6.92 8.25
N SER A 80 7.36 6.52 8.63
CA SER A 80 8.59 7.13 8.10
C SER A 80 8.74 6.99 6.58
N GLN A 81 8.35 5.84 6.01
CA GLN A 81 8.40 5.64 4.56
C GLN A 81 7.37 6.52 3.83
N ILE A 82 6.15 6.63 4.37
CA ILE A 82 5.09 7.46 3.79
C ILE A 82 5.43 8.93 3.90
N GLU A 83 5.98 9.39 5.03
CA GLU A 83 6.49 10.75 5.19
C GLU A 83 7.53 11.08 4.12
N ARG A 84 8.53 10.21 3.93
CA ARG A 84 9.53 10.38 2.87
C ARG A 84 8.90 10.47 1.48
N ALA A 85 7.91 9.61 1.20
CA ALA A 85 7.21 9.63 -0.07
C ALA A 85 6.41 10.94 -0.27
N PHE A 86 5.73 11.40 0.78
CA PHE A 86 4.97 12.66 0.75
C PHE A 86 5.90 13.87 0.62
N ASP A 87 7.09 13.85 1.23
CA ASP A 87 8.13 14.88 1.01
C ASP A 87 8.53 14.98 -0.46
N VAL A 88 8.78 13.83 -1.11
CA VAL A 88 9.14 13.77 -2.53
C VAL A 88 8.00 14.35 -3.38
N LEU A 89 6.76 13.94 -3.11
CA LEU A 89 5.58 14.39 -3.83
C LEU A 89 5.31 15.89 -3.62
N ALA A 90 5.44 16.40 -2.41
CA ALA A 90 5.25 17.80 -2.09
C ALA A 90 6.27 18.69 -2.83
N ARG A 91 7.56 18.30 -2.81
CA ARG A 91 8.63 18.98 -3.55
C ARG A 91 8.43 18.88 -5.06
N GLY A 92 8.01 17.71 -5.55
CA GLY A 92 7.71 17.48 -6.97
C GLY A 92 6.58 18.37 -7.47
N LYS A 93 5.48 18.49 -6.73
CA LYS A 93 4.33 19.36 -7.08
C LYS A 93 4.70 20.84 -7.11
N ALA A 94 5.59 21.29 -6.25
CA ALA A 94 6.05 22.68 -6.25
C ALA A 94 6.86 23.01 -7.54
N ASN A 95 7.54 22.01 -8.10
CA ASN A 95 8.43 22.18 -9.26
C ASN A 95 7.74 21.85 -10.60
N VAL A 96 6.69 21.04 -10.59
CA VAL A 96 5.96 20.61 -11.77
C VAL A 96 4.52 21.10 -11.68
N LYS A 97 4.05 21.93 -12.63
CA LYS A 97 2.62 22.18 -12.76
C LYS A 97 1.95 20.85 -13.16
N TYR A 98 1.40 20.16 -12.17
CA TYR A 98 0.73 18.88 -12.34
C TYR A 98 -0.44 19.04 -13.32
N LYS A 99 -0.35 18.37 -14.46
CA LYS A 99 -1.52 18.05 -15.29
C LYS A 99 -1.82 16.58 -15.01
N PRO A 100 -2.98 16.24 -14.42
CA PRO A 100 -3.38 14.83 -14.35
C PRO A 100 -3.36 14.28 -15.77
N SER A 101 -2.74 13.13 -15.98
CA SER A 101 -2.81 12.41 -17.24
C SER A 101 -4.24 11.88 -17.40
N VAL A 102 -5.11 12.71 -17.90
CA VAL A 102 -6.43 12.30 -18.37
C VAL A 102 -6.16 11.38 -19.56
N PHE A 103 -6.76 10.22 -19.56
CA PHE A 103 -6.83 9.29 -20.67
C PHE A 103 -6.97 10.04 -22.00
N SER A 104 -5.92 10.14 -22.79
CA SER A 104 -6.04 10.53 -24.18
C SER A 104 -6.55 9.32 -24.96
N ILE A 105 -7.84 9.29 -25.17
CA ILE A 105 -8.42 8.54 -26.27
C ILE A 105 -7.98 9.30 -27.53
N ASN A 106 -7.12 8.66 -28.32
CA ASN A 106 -6.76 8.95 -29.69
C ASN A 106 -7.07 10.36 -30.21
N GLU A 107 -6.04 11.17 -30.39
CA GLU A 107 -5.97 12.07 -31.53
C GLU A 107 -4.56 12.00 -32.11
N ASP A 108 -4.48 11.41 -33.30
CA ASP A 108 -3.34 11.51 -34.20
C ASP A 108 -3.09 12.98 -34.56
N LEU A 109 -2.04 13.57 -34.00
CA LEU A 109 -1.48 14.81 -34.55
C LEU A 109 0.03 14.63 -34.74
N PRO A 110 0.58 14.97 -35.94
CA PRO A 110 1.98 14.76 -36.22
C PRO A 110 2.86 15.75 -35.47
N SER A 111 3.95 15.20 -35.02
CA SER A 111 5.11 15.76 -34.33
C SER A 111 5.47 17.19 -34.71
N ALA A 112 5.71 18.02 -33.72
CA ALA A 112 6.57 19.17 -33.88
C ALA A 112 7.46 19.30 -32.63
N ILE A 113 8.79 19.17 -32.85
CA ILE A 113 9.93 19.67 -32.08
C ILE A 113 10.17 19.01 -30.72
N PRO A 114 11.36 18.44 -30.44
CA PRO A 114 11.73 17.96 -29.13
C PRO A 114 11.97 19.16 -28.20
N SER A 115 10.92 19.62 -27.56
CA SER A 115 11.09 20.44 -26.35
C SER A 115 11.75 19.54 -25.31
N LYS A 116 12.79 20.00 -24.61
CA LYS A 116 13.37 19.37 -23.42
C LYS A 116 12.22 18.83 -22.60
N THR A 117 12.11 17.51 -22.53
CA THR A 117 11.02 16.80 -21.84
C THR A 117 11.03 17.29 -20.40
N LYS A 118 10.00 18.01 -20.01
CA LYS A 118 9.87 18.53 -18.67
C LYS A 118 9.67 17.32 -17.75
N GLU A 119 10.57 17.13 -16.80
CA GLU A 119 10.53 16.03 -15.83
C GLU A 119 9.11 15.89 -15.25
N THR A 120 8.56 14.68 -15.26
CA THR A 120 7.25 14.38 -14.71
C THR A 120 7.32 14.09 -13.20
N ILE A 121 6.17 14.08 -12.51
CA ILE A 121 6.12 13.69 -11.10
C ILE A 121 6.60 12.23 -10.92
N ASP A 122 6.27 11.35 -11.86
CA ASP A 122 6.65 9.94 -11.83
C ASP A 122 8.17 9.78 -12.01
N ASP A 123 8.82 10.60 -12.86
CA ASP A 123 10.28 10.63 -12.99
C ASP A 123 10.95 11.05 -11.67
N ILE A 124 10.38 12.05 -10.99
CA ILE A 124 10.88 12.51 -9.69
C ILE A 124 10.71 11.41 -8.64
N VAL A 125 9.54 10.79 -8.57
CA VAL A 125 9.24 9.70 -7.64
C VAL A 125 10.19 8.53 -7.88
N ARG A 126 10.36 8.10 -9.15
CA ARG A 126 11.29 7.02 -9.50
C ARG A 126 12.73 7.34 -9.11
N ARG A 127 13.20 8.54 -9.36
CA ARG A 127 14.55 8.95 -9.00
C ARG A 127 14.79 8.98 -7.49
N GLU A 128 13.82 9.48 -6.70
CA GLU A 128 13.98 9.71 -5.28
C GLU A 128 13.63 8.48 -4.41
N LEU A 129 12.65 7.67 -4.86
CA LEU A 129 12.19 6.47 -4.14
C LEU A 129 12.74 5.17 -4.72
N GLY A 130 13.32 5.20 -5.94
CA GLY A 130 13.80 4.03 -6.68
C GLY A 130 12.77 3.40 -7.60
N TYR A 131 11.49 3.75 -7.46
CA TYR A 131 10.39 3.20 -8.25
C TYR A 131 9.28 4.23 -8.48
N SER A 132 8.43 3.98 -9.46
CA SER A 132 7.13 4.64 -9.67
C SER A 132 6.06 3.60 -9.95
N LEU A 133 4.79 3.99 -9.93
CA LEU A 133 3.66 3.10 -10.18
C LEU A 133 2.99 3.44 -11.49
N GLN A 134 2.65 2.40 -12.28
CA GLN A 134 1.90 2.56 -13.51
C GLN A 134 0.75 1.56 -13.60
N VAL A 135 -0.38 2.03 -14.15
CA VAL A 135 -1.53 1.19 -14.45
C VAL A 135 -1.54 0.93 -15.96
N ARG A 136 -1.33 -0.33 -16.34
CA ARG A 136 -1.31 -0.79 -17.73
C ARG A 136 -2.03 -2.13 -17.87
N ASP A 137 -2.12 -2.68 -19.07
CA ASP A 137 -2.76 -3.98 -19.29
C ASP A 137 -2.06 -5.06 -18.46
N SER A 138 -2.86 -5.86 -17.74
CA SER A 138 -2.36 -6.94 -16.88
C SER A 138 -1.65 -8.02 -17.69
N THR A 139 -0.64 -8.64 -17.10
CA THR A 139 -0.02 -9.86 -17.64
C THR A 139 -0.95 -11.07 -17.58
N ILE A 140 -2.04 -10.99 -16.81
CA ILE A 140 -3.04 -12.05 -16.68
C ILE A 140 -4.08 -11.88 -17.80
N PRO A 141 -4.23 -12.87 -18.71
CA PRO A 141 -5.22 -12.81 -19.76
C PRO A 141 -6.64 -12.60 -19.22
N GLY A 142 -7.32 -11.57 -19.72
CA GLY A 142 -8.70 -11.25 -19.33
C GLY A 142 -8.88 -10.52 -18.00
N ALA A 143 -7.81 -10.23 -17.24
CA ALA A 143 -7.91 -9.47 -16.00
C ALA A 143 -8.07 -7.95 -16.20
N GLY A 144 -7.97 -7.48 -17.44
CA GLY A 144 -8.02 -6.06 -17.75
C GLY A 144 -6.73 -5.35 -17.37
N ARG A 145 -6.80 -4.33 -16.52
CA ARG A 145 -5.64 -3.55 -16.11
C ARG A 145 -5.06 -4.05 -14.78
N GLY A 146 -3.74 -3.88 -14.62
CA GLY A 146 -3.01 -4.19 -13.41
C GLY A 146 -2.11 -3.04 -12.98
N LEU A 147 -1.61 -3.12 -11.75
CA LEU A 147 -0.63 -2.18 -11.21
C LEU A 147 0.78 -2.75 -11.42
N PHE A 148 1.68 -1.90 -11.88
CA PHE A 148 3.08 -2.24 -12.11
C PHE A 148 4.00 -1.33 -11.32
N VAL A 149 5.07 -1.90 -10.79
CA VAL A 149 6.25 -1.16 -10.35
C VAL A 149 7.12 -0.90 -11.58
N GLU A 150 7.58 0.31 -11.76
CA GLU A 150 8.64 0.69 -12.69
C GLU A 150 9.85 1.15 -11.91
N GLY A 151 11.01 0.57 -12.21
CA GLY A 151 12.20 0.64 -11.37
C GLY A 151 12.17 -0.47 -10.32
N ARG A 152 12.75 -0.23 -9.15
CA ARG A 152 12.91 -1.28 -8.13
C ARG A 152 12.40 -0.85 -6.76
N ALA A 153 11.49 -1.64 -6.20
CA ALA A 153 11.05 -1.57 -4.82
C ALA A 153 11.58 -2.79 -4.05
N THR A 154 12.37 -2.60 -3.00
CA THR A 154 12.91 -3.70 -2.18
C THR A 154 11.88 -4.25 -1.21
N ALA A 155 12.04 -5.49 -0.76
CA ALA A 155 11.20 -6.09 0.28
C ALA A 155 11.08 -5.16 1.50
N GLY A 156 9.87 -5.04 2.06
CA GLY A 156 9.57 -4.12 3.15
C GLY A 156 9.24 -2.68 2.72
N THR A 157 9.28 -2.36 1.42
CA THR A 157 8.88 -1.05 0.91
C THR A 157 7.37 -0.88 0.91
N ALA A 158 6.86 0.23 1.46
CA ALA A 158 5.49 0.69 1.31
C ALA A 158 5.30 1.23 -0.12
N ILE A 159 4.74 0.41 -1.03
CA ILE A 159 4.71 0.74 -2.46
C ILE A 159 3.47 1.50 -2.90
N ALA A 160 2.31 1.21 -2.31
CA ALA A 160 1.05 1.84 -2.72
C ALA A 160 0.10 2.02 -1.55
N LEU A 161 -0.70 3.07 -1.62
CA LEU A 161 -1.81 3.35 -0.72
C LEU A 161 -3.13 2.92 -1.35
N TYR A 162 -4.02 2.32 -0.57
CA TYR A 162 -5.37 1.98 -1.01
C TYR A 162 -6.28 3.19 -0.81
N PRO A 163 -6.73 3.85 -1.88
CA PRO A 163 -7.54 5.07 -1.75
C PRO A 163 -8.99 4.75 -1.38
N GLY A 164 -9.72 5.78 -1.00
CA GLY A 164 -11.17 5.70 -0.95
C GLY A 164 -11.81 6.15 0.36
N THR A 165 -13.13 5.95 0.39
CA THR A 165 -13.97 6.31 1.51
C THR A 165 -13.89 5.26 2.62
N VAL A 166 -13.65 5.71 3.84
CA VAL A 166 -13.51 4.85 5.02
C VAL A 166 -14.84 4.76 5.77
N TYR A 167 -15.32 3.55 5.93
CA TYR A 167 -16.52 3.21 6.70
C TYR A 167 -16.12 2.47 7.97
N LEU A 168 -16.37 3.05 9.13
CA LEU A 168 -16.23 2.36 10.42
C LEU A 168 -17.38 1.37 10.63
N SER A 169 -17.19 0.39 11.50
CA SER A 169 -18.23 -0.62 11.80
C SER A 169 -19.55 0.00 12.28
N GLU A 170 -19.51 1.15 12.93
CA GLU A 170 -20.70 1.91 13.33
C GLU A 170 -21.44 2.53 12.13
N HIS A 171 -20.75 2.79 11.02
CA HIS A 171 -21.33 3.37 9.80
C HIS A 171 -22.01 2.31 8.94
N TYR A 172 -21.30 1.26 8.52
CA TYR A 172 -21.84 0.34 7.52
C TYR A 172 -22.91 -0.60 8.08
N ARG A 173 -22.87 -0.96 9.35
CA ARG A 173 -23.90 -1.83 9.96
C ARG A 173 -25.29 -1.22 9.97
N LYS A 174 -25.40 0.11 10.00
CA LYS A 174 -26.68 0.82 10.06
C LYS A 174 -27.18 1.29 8.68
N LYS A 175 -26.29 1.78 7.85
CA LYS A 175 -26.71 2.53 6.65
C LYS A 175 -26.01 2.07 5.37
N TYR A 176 -24.80 1.53 5.45
CA TYR A 176 -23.96 1.29 4.28
C TYR A 176 -23.66 -0.18 4.00
N MET A 177 -24.57 -1.09 4.38
CA MET A 177 -24.41 -2.53 4.12
C MET A 177 -24.20 -2.85 2.64
N HIS A 178 -24.80 -2.05 1.74
CA HIS A 178 -24.65 -2.23 0.30
C HIS A 178 -23.24 -2.01 -0.22
N VAL A 179 -22.43 -1.19 0.49
CA VAL A 179 -21.01 -0.92 0.13
C VAL A 179 -20.17 -2.18 0.18
N VAL A 180 -20.54 -3.13 1.03
CA VAL A 180 -19.79 -4.37 1.27
C VAL A 180 -20.24 -5.51 0.36
N SER A 181 -21.49 -5.45 -0.12
CA SER A 181 -22.08 -6.54 -0.92
C SER A 181 -21.61 -6.46 -2.37
N ASN A 182 -20.85 -7.48 -2.80
CA ASN A 182 -20.38 -7.64 -4.18
C ASN A 182 -19.56 -6.45 -4.72
N ASN A 183 -18.86 -5.74 -3.85
CA ASN A 183 -18.02 -4.62 -4.24
C ASN A 183 -16.56 -5.07 -4.37
N PRO A 184 -16.02 -5.21 -5.60
CA PRO A 184 -14.64 -5.66 -5.82
C PRO A 184 -13.60 -4.62 -5.36
N PHE A 185 -14.01 -3.36 -5.18
CA PHE A 185 -13.16 -2.26 -4.73
C PHE A 185 -13.26 -1.98 -3.24
N ALA A 186 -14.02 -2.77 -2.49
CA ALA A 186 -14.07 -2.68 -1.04
C ALA A 186 -13.03 -3.60 -0.41
N ARG A 187 -12.27 -3.09 0.55
CA ARG A 187 -11.30 -3.87 1.33
C ARG A 187 -11.57 -3.70 2.82
N ALA A 188 -11.68 -4.82 3.50
CA ALA A 188 -11.88 -4.84 4.94
C ALA A 188 -10.52 -4.88 5.66
N ARG A 189 -10.38 -4.07 6.70
CA ARG A 189 -9.28 -4.12 7.66
C ARG A 189 -9.61 -5.11 8.79
N PHE A 190 -8.60 -5.57 9.51
CA PHE A 190 -8.79 -6.47 10.65
C PHE A 190 -9.57 -5.83 11.81
N ASP A 191 -9.48 -4.52 11.97
CA ASP A 191 -10.27 -3.76 12.97
C ASP A 191 -11.75 -3.57 12.59
N GLY A 192 -12.14 -4.08 11.43
CA GLY A 192 -13.49 -4.02 10.92
C GLY A 192 -13.84 -2.72 10.17
N ALA A 193 -12.91 -1.80 9.98
CA ALA A 193 -13.10 -0.70 9.05
C ALA A 193 -13.05 -1.22 7.60
N ILE A 194 -13.78 -0.56 6.70
CA ILE A 194 -13.84 -0.89 5.28
C ILE A 194 -13.42 0.35 4.51
N ILE A 195 -12.56 0.15 3.51
CA ILE A 195 -12.16 1.19 2.56
C ILE A 195 -12.76 0.85 1.22
N ASP A 196 -13.53 1.76 0.65
CA ASP A 196 -14.20 1.61 -0.64
C ASP A 196 -13.61 2.57 -1.66
N ALA A 197 -12.95 2.00 -2.67
CA ALA A 197 -12.34 2.71 -3.78
C ALA A 197 -13.22 2.75 -5.05
N THR A 198 -14.51 2.47 -4.96
CA THR A 198 -15.41 2.41 -6.14
C THR A 198 -15.39 3.69 -6.96
N ASN A 199 -15.32 4.85 -6.32
CA ASN A 199 -15.31 6.16 -6.98
C ASN A 199 -13.91 6.70 -7.26
N GLU A 200 -12.88 5.91 -6.95
CA GLU A 200 -11.48 6.33 -7.05
C GLU A 200 -10.83 5.85 -8.36
N ALA A 201 -11.62 5.79 -9.43
CA ALA A 201 -11.15 5.39 -10.76
C ALA A 201 -10.29 6.47 -11.47
N VAL A 202 -10.14 7.65 -10.87
CA VAL A 202 -9.43 8.80 -11.48
C VAL A 202 -8.21 9.16 -10.65
N PRO A 203 -7.11 9.58 -11.29
CA PRO A 203 -5.85 9.82 -10.60
C PRO A 203 -6.01 10.85 -9.48
N HIS A 204 -5.73 10.38 -8.27
CA HIS A 204 -5.55 11.23 -7.11
C HIS A 204 -4.39 12.20 -7.31
N THR A 205 -4.37 13.21 -6.49
CA THR A 205 -3.20 14.07 -6.36
C THR A 205 -1.97 13.30 -5.89
N ASN A 206 -2.13 12.06 -5.44
CA ASN A 206 -1.06 11.17 -4.99
C ASN A 206 -0.89 10.00 -5.98
N PRO A 207 0.20 9.95 -6.77
CA PRO A 207 0.46 8.89 -7.74
C PRO A 207 0.72 7.51 -7.09
N LEU A 208 0.94 7.45 -5.77
CA LEU A 208 1.05 6.19 -5.04
C LEU A 208 -0.30 5.64 -4.55
N ALA A 209 -1.40 6.36 -4.78
CA ALA A 209 -2.75 5.95 -4.38
C ALA A 209 -3.43 5.08 -5.47
N LEU A 210 -2.82 3.95 -5.81
CA LEU A 210 -3.23 3.07 -6.91
C LEU A 210 -3.44 1.60 -6.49
N ALA A 211 -3.44 1.31 -5.17
CA ALA A 211 -3.51 -0.07 -4.69
C ALA A 211 -4.81 -0.82 -5.06
N GLN A 212 -5.89 -0.11 -5.41
CA GLN A 212 -7.14 -0.71 -5.90
C GLN A 212 -6.99 -1.37 -7.29
N MET A 213 -5.90 -1.05 -8.02
CA MET A 213 -5.64 -1.60 -9.35
C MET A 213 -4.84 -2.91 -9.34
N VAL A 214 -4.49 -3.42 -8.15
CA VAL A 214 -3.71 -4.64 -8.00
C VAL A 214 -4.58 -5.87 -8.22
N ASN A 215 -4.12 -6.79 -9.06
CA ASN A 215 -4.81 -8.03 -9.36
C ASN A 215 -4.50 -9.15 -8.35
N HIS A 216 -5.39 -10.15 -8.30
CA HIS A 216 -5.11 -11.41 -7.65
C HIS A 216 -4.11 -12.21 -8.50
N PRO A 217 -3.07 -12.84 -7.93
CA PRO A 217 -2.10 -13.60 -8.70
C PRO A 217 -2.76 -14.78 -9.43
N PRO A 218 -2.28 -15.15 -10.63
CA PRO A 218 -2.75 -16.34 -11.31
C PRO A 218 -2.40 -17.61 -10.51
N GLN A 219 -3.03 -18.71 -10.90
CA GLN A 219 -2.74 -20.01 -10.29
C GLN A 219 -1.22 -20.28 -10.38
N ASP A 220 -0.64 -20.81 -9.30
CA ASP A 220 0.78 -21.13 -9.16
C ASP A 220 1.75 -19.92 -9.06
N THR A 221 1.21 -18.69 -9.01
CA THR A 221 1.99 -17.49 -8.71
C THR A 221 1.72 -17.04 -7.27
N LEU A 222 2.77 -16.65 -6.56
CA LEU A 222 2.64 -16.08 -5.22
C LEU A 222 2.37 -14.57 -5.30
N PRO A 223 1.62 -14.01 -4.34
CA PRO A 223 1.53 -12.56 -4.21
C PRO A 223 2.93 -11.99 -3.87
N ASN A 224 3.24 -10.84 -4.44
CA ASN A 224 4.48 -10.12 -4.17
C ASN A 224 4.28 -8.93 -3.23
N VAL A 225 3.03 -8.68 -2.81
CA VAL A 225 2.69 -7.68 -1.78
C VAL A 225 1.73 -8.22 -0.74
N ILE A 226 1.73 -7.55 0.43
CA ILE A 226 0.83 -7.79 1.55
C ILE A 226 0.13 -6.50 1.95
N PRO A 227 -1.20 -6.52 2.24
CA PRO A 227 -1.90 -5.34 2.72
C PRO A 227 -1.66 -5.18 4.23
N MET A 228 -1.30 -3.98 4.65
CA MET A 228 -1.13 -3.63 6.06
C MET A 228 -2.08 -2.50 6.43
N ALA A 229 -2.84 -2.69 7.51
CA ALA A 229 -3.62 -1.61 8.10
C ALA A 229 -2.69 -0.49 8.57
N PHE A 230 -2.95 0.71 8.10
CA PHE A 230 -2.17 1.90 8.42
C PHE A 230 -3.09 3.00 8.92
N ASP A 231 -2.67 3.68 9.98
CA ASP A 231 -3.39 4.80 10.55
C ASP A 231 -2.55 6.07 10.37
N PHE A 232 -3.05 7.02 9.58
CA PHE A 232 -2.39 8.32 9.49
C PHE A 232 -2.40 8.99 10.86
N PRO A 233 -1.21 9.37 11.39
CA PRO A 233 -1.13 10.06 12.67
C PRO A 233 -1.92 11.38 12.66
N PRO A 234 -2.56 11.76 13.79
CA PRO A 234 -3.30 13.02 13.89
C PRO A 234 -2.41 14.22 14.17
N GLU A 235 -1.10 14.06 14.05
CA GLU A 235 -0.08 15.08 14.26
C GLU A 235 0.53 15.53 12.95
N ASP A 236 1.27 16.66 12.97
CA ASP A 236 2.10 17.06 11.85
C ASP A 236 3.18 16.00 11.54
N PRO A 237 3.52 15.83 10.23
CA PRO A 237 3.13 16.71 9.12
C PRO A 237 1.79 16.38 8.46
N PHE A 238 1.09 15.29 8.81
CA PHE A 238 -0.11 14.82 8.11
C PHE A 238 -1.34 15.70 8.29
N GLN A 239 -1.43 16.48 9.37
CA GLN A 239 -2.54 17.41 9.57
C GLN A 239 -2.43 18.67 8.71
N SER A 240 -1.23 19.01 8.26
CA SER A 240 -0.94 20.26 7.57
C SER A 240 -0.72 20.05 6.08
N GLU A 241 -0.97 21.11 5.27
CA GLU A 241 -0.58 21.11 3.88
C GLU A 241 0.94 21.21 3.73
N PRO A 242 1.52 20.58 2.71
CA PRO A 242 0.88 19.89 1.59
C PRO A 242 0.54 18.40 1.84
N TYR A 243 0.86 17.83 2.99
CA TYR A 243 0.70 16.39 3.27
C TYR A 243 -0.76 15.99 3.35
N HIS A 244 -1.61 16.83 3.99
CA HIS A 244 -3.03 16.53 4.13
C HIS A 244 -3.71 16.26 2.78
N SER A 245 -3.37 17.02 1.76
CA SER A 245 -3.89 16.85 0.40
C SER A 245 -3.36 15.61 -0.34
N LEU A 246 -2.32 14.95 0.19
CA LEU A 246 -1.77 13.71 -0.35
C LEU A 246 -2.41 12.47 0.25
N ILE A 247 -3.14 12.59 1.36
CA ILE A 247 -3.85 11.46 1.98
C ILE A 247 -5.01 11.04 1.06
N PRO A 248 -5.03 9.78 0.59
CA PRO A 248 -6.03 9.35 -0.38
C PRO A 248 -7.32 8.83 0.27
N ASN A 249 -7.47 9.01 1.57
CA ASN A 249 -8.58 8.45 2.34
C ASN A 249 -9.34 9.55 3.11
N HIS A 250 -10.63 9.33 3.30
CA HIS A 250 -11.47 10.18 4.15
C HIS A 250 -12.59 9.35 4.79
N PHE A 251 -13.01 9.70 5.98
CA PHE A 251 -14.16 9.05 6.60
C PHE A 251 -15.46 9.48 5.92
N VAL A 252 -16.41 8.54 5.71
CA VAL A 252 -17.76 8.85 5.21
C VAL A 252 -18.50 9.80 6.15
N HIS A 253 -18.27 9.65 7.44
CA HIS A 253 -18.70 10.54 8.50
C HIS A 253 -17.59 10.62 9.56
N PRO A 254 -17.43 11.74 10.26
CA PRO A 254 -16.51 11.82 11.37
C PRO A 254 -16.76 10.69 12.37
N PRO A 255 -15.71 10.05 12.91
CA PRO A 255 -15.86 9.04 13.96
C PRO A 255 -16.61 9.61 15.16
N SER A 256 -17.44 8.78 15.80
CA SER A 256 -18.11 9.18 17.05
C SER A 256 -17.07 9.41 18.15
N MET A 257 -17.42 10.25 19.15
CA MET A 257 -16.53 10.49 20.30
C MET A 257 -16.14 9.18 21.03
N LEU A 258 -17.04 8.19 21.05
CA LEU A 258 -16.78 6.87 21.64
C LEU A 258 -15.77 6.06 20.82
N ALA A 259 -15.82 6.14 19.48
CA ALA A 259 -14.85 5.49 18.60
C ALA A 259 -13.46 6.16 18.70
N MET A 260 -13.40 7.41 19.14
CA MET A 260 -12.16 8.17 19.32
C MET A 260 -11.48 7.93 20.68
N PHE A 261 -12.14 7.22 21.64
CA PHE A 261 -11.54 6.89 22.93
C PHE A 261 -10.42 5.86 22.74
N GLY A 262 -9.16 6.32 22.82
CA GLY A 262 -7.97 5.50 22.96
C GLY A 262 -7.00 5.44 21.80
N LYS A 263 -7.40 5.70 20.55
CA LYS A 263 -6.48 5.80 19.39
C LYS A 263 -7.01 6.83 18.40
N ARG A 264 -6.43 8.00 18.41
CA ARG A 264 -6.73 9.04 17.44
C ARG A 264 -5.92 8.78 16.16
N ALA A 265 -6.54 8.21 15.14
CA ALA A 265 -6.03 8.30 13.78
C ALA A 265 -6.65 9.53 13.10
N LEU A 266 -5.88 10.22 12.29
CA LEU A 266 -6.41 11.26 11.40
C LEU A 266 -7.40 10.63 10.43
N VAL A 267 -6.98 9.52 9.79
CA VAL A 267 -7.83 8.63 8.99
C VAL A 267 -7.21 7.24 8.90
N HIS A 268 -8.05 6.22 8.75
CA HIS A 268 -7.63 4.85 8.48
C HIS A 268 -7.30 4.65 7.00
N SER A 269 -6.29 3.83 6.73
CA SER A 269 -5.83 3.48 5.39
C SER A 269 -5.41 2.01 5.32
N LEU A 270 -5.08 1.55 4.11
CA LEU A 270 -4.34 0.33 3.83
C LEU A 270 -3.13 0.67 2.96
N VAL A 271 -2.01 0.05 3.29
CA VAL A 271 -0.76 0.18 2.55
C VAL A 271 -0.36 -1.17 2.01
N LEU A 272 0.05 -1.23 0.75
CA LEU A 272 0.66 -2.43 0.19
C LEU A 272 2.16 -2.39 0.44
N VAL A 273 2.67 -3.44 1.08
CA VAL A 273 4.09 -3.60 1.40
C VAL A 273 4.67 -4.73 0.55
N ALA A 274 5.81 -4.47 -0.08
CA ALA A 274 6.51 -5.47 -0.87
C ALA A 274 6.97 -6.66 -0.02
N LEU A 275 6.59 -7.89 -0.39
CA LEU A 275 7.04 -9.12 0.24
C LEU A 275 8.41 -9.56 -0.24
N THR A 276 8.71 -9.24 -1.50
CA THR A 276 9.98 -9.53 -2.19
C THR A 276 10.47 -8.25 -2.87
N ASP A 277 11.69 -8.27 -3.38
CA ASP A 277 12.12 -7.24 -4.32
C ASP A 277 11.24 -7.33 -5.56
N ILE A 278 10.70 -6.19 -6.02
CA ILE A 278 9.84 -6.05 -7.19
C ILE A 278 10.56 -5.12 -8.17
N GLU A 279 10.85 -5.59 -9.38
CA GLU A 279 11.60 -4.82 -10.39
C GLU A 279 10.93 -4.93 -11.76
N ASP A 280 10.40 -3.81 -12.24
CA ASP A 280 9.72 -3.66 -13.55
C ASP A 280 8.60 -4.71 -13.81
N GLU A 281 7.87 -5.14 -12.77
CA GLU A 281 6.88 -6.20 -12.85
C GLU A 281 5.51 -5.83 -12.26
N GLU A 282 4.50 -6.66 -12.56
CA GLU A 282 3.13 -6.51 -12.06
C GLU A 282 3.05 -6.84 -10.56
N VAL A 283 2.26 -6.05 -9.86
CA VAL A 283 1.98 -6.22 -8.44
C VAL A 283 0.78 -7.14 -8.26
N PHE A 284 0.94 -8.16 -7.40
CA PHE A 284 -0.11 -9.14 -7.10
C PHE A 284 -0.42 -9.20 -5.61
N LEU A 285 -1.71 -9.12 -5.31
CA LEU A 285 -2.26 -9.19 -3.97
C LEU A 285 -3.18 -10.40 -3.82
N ASN A 286 -3.00 -11.20 -2.77
CA ASN A 286 -3.97 -12.24 -2.45
C ASN A 286 -5.28 -11.61 -1.95
N TYR A 287 -6.37 -11.79 -2.70
CA TYR A 287 -7.70 -11.36 -2.28
C TYR A 287 -8.24 -12.36 -1.23
N ARG A 288 -8.36 -11.91 0.00
CA ARG A 288 -8.88 -12.68 1.12
C ARG A 288 -10.18 -12.11 1.63
#